data_1d2c5591a62f722b2ad456afa05ad07e
#
_entry.id   1d2c5591a62f722b2ad456afa05ad07e
#
_cell.length_a   1.000
_cell.length_b   1.000
_cell.length_c   1.000
_cell.angle_alpha   90.00
_cell.angle_beta   90.00
_cell.angle_gamma   90.00
#
_symmetry.space_group_name_H-M   'P 1'
#
loop_
_entity.id
_entity.type
_entity.pdbx_description
1 polymer ?
#
loop_
_entity_poly.entity_id
_entity_poly.type
_entity_poly.pdbx_seq_one_letter_code
_entity_poly.pdbx_strand_id
1 'polypeptide(L)'
;MKKLLRFLLVASLLFCATGLYAQTYKALLCLNYGEYEKVYDTITVKNGQPIQLTNWTVPKRTGYTFKGYYDGRDIETPDYHPTQYVDKNGKGVHNVNTNRDYEQTFYAHWTPKKFVLTFYTSVGELEEEIGIRPESPSHDIVTQGANLKINIDVEYDSKIADRLWSQDIITIRPGYKFLSLYDAEGSGEEIYRVVDGGNAIDAVKGIYWDGNGTEGHWIKDLGEDGDTLIIYPQYEPKFEIVEDGDRINFFNNDIQVRDIMGAIDEDNRDWHASPLVLDVTQYTGYISSGKGMVNDKGKEFNDATKALEWLLDYYKDNGKIEPNCLTYLSPNSNYTTHDNVVRMNEKKCTNFVLTDRYRVKIPYAFTAQHAIYERDKGYDDTDKAVKQAEISHWGTICLPFPVPANQDMITLYEIKSVNHNTHNIHVECILKHDNNSGIRTSTLAASYPCVYKRKYGESSKITIEATDAYVPVNTTYETELQWLTQNWYFKGVYRPILFYGYKFDASKYDVAKRLLDKNRHYEICYYKQDKFLQVVDNSAMYLHPYRAYFTYEGGRFDLDSKGLEFNIIDDSEAETGIIENTNSDNKSDKIYTLNGIRVNTMQKGQMYIVNGKKFVY
;
A
#
# COMPACT_ATOMS: atom_id res chain seq x y z
N MET A 1 -11.53 -116.87 6.43
CA MET A 1 -11.77 -115.78 5.44
C MET A 1 -12.18 -114.48 6.06
N LYS A 2 -13.13 -114.42 7.02
CA LYS A 2 -13.56 -113.08 7.59
C LYS A 2 -12.50 -112.32 8.35
N LYS A 3 -11.52 -112.94 8.96
CA LYS A 3 -10.40 -112.22 9.64
C LYS A 3 -9.36 -111.63 8.69
N LEU A 4 -9.10 -112.31 7.60
CA LEU A 4 -8.14 -111.88 6.56
C LEU A 4 -8.70 -110.68 5.78
N LEU A 5 -10.03 -110.65 5.55
CA LEU A 5 -10.70 -109.54 4.86
C LEU A 5 -10.72 -108.25 5.72
N ARG A 6 -10.88 -108.41 7.05
CA ARG A 6 -10.78 -107.25 7.95
C ARG A 6 -9.36 -106.71 8.04
N PHE A 7 -8.34 -107.54 7.99
CA PHE A 7 -6.96 -107.10 8.02
C PHE A 7 -6.57 -106.36 6.72
N LEU A 8 -7.05 -106.89 5.57
CA LEU A 8 -6.84 -106.18 4.28
C LEU A 8 -7.60 -104.89 4.18
N LEU A 9 -8.80 -104.78 4.79
CA LEU A 9 -9.58 -103.55 4.82
C LEU A 9 -8.91 -102.49 5.74
N VAL A 10 -8.39 -102.94 6.90
CA VAL A 10 -7.64 -102.04 7.82
C VAL A 10 -6.28 -101.67 7.22
N ALA A 11 -5.61 -102.57 6.55
CA ALA A 11 -4.36 -102.26 5.85
C ALA A 11 -4.58 -101.35 4.65
N SER A 12 -5.69 -101.49 3.89
CA SER A 12 -6.00 -100.55 2.79
C SER A 12 -6.39 -99.13 3.35
N LEU A 13 -7.10 -99.10 4.51
CA LEU A 13 -7.44 -97.84 5.16
C LEU A 13 -6.18 -97.18 5.74
N LEU A 14 -5.22 -97.98 6.28
CA LEU A 14 -3.91 -97.41 6.75
C LEU A 14 -3.03 -96.95 5.58
N PHE A 15 -3.11 -97.63 4.39
CA PHE A 15 -2.36 -97.20 3.21
C PHE A 15 -3.01 -95.97 2.55
N CYS A 16 -4.33 -95.78 2.69
CA CYS A 16 -4.96 -94.54 2.23
C CYS A 16 -4.74 -93.36 3.17
N ALA A 17 -4.33 -93.62 4.44
CA ALA A 17 -4.01 -92.55 5.39
C ALA A 17 -2.57 -92.08 5.33
N THR A 18 -1.68 -92.75 4.57
CA THR A 18 -0.33 -92.31 4.36
C THR A 18 -0.21 -91.47 3.11
N GLY A 19 -0.39 -90.20 3.33
CA GLY A 19 0.26 -89.30 2.40
C GLY A 19 -0.56 -88.47 1.48
N LEU A 20 -1.46 -87.66 2.02
CA LEU A 20 -1.62 -86.35 1.51
C LEU A 20 -0.85 -85.36 2.39
N TYR A 21 0.45 -85.64 2.56
CA TYR A 21 1.32 -84.56 2.98
C TYR A 21 1.38 -83.59 1.82
N ALA A 22 0.64 -82.50 1.93
CA ALA A 22 0.75 -81.42 0.94
C ALA A 22 2.26 -81.08 0.83
N GLN A 23 2.82 -81.35 -0.35
CA GLN A 23 4.22 -81.10 -0.64
C GLN A 23 4.52 -79.63 -0.36
N THR A 24 5.54 -79.33 0.44
CA THR A 24 5.93 -77.94 0.82
C THR A 24 7.10 -77.52 -0.03
N TYR A 25 7.06 -76.28 -0.48
CA TYR A 25 8.08 -75.66 -1.30
C TYR A 25 8.53 -74.37 -0.66
N LYS A 26 9.76 -73.92 -0.95
CA LYS A 26 10.20 -72.56 -0.67
C LYS A 26 9.65 -71.62 -1.71
N ALA A 27 9.22 -70.46 -1.27
CA ALA A 27 8.83 -69.37 -2.13
C ALA A 27 9.51 -68.07 -1.68
N LEU A 28 9.92 -67.29 -2.67
CA LEU A 28 10.56 -65.99 -2.46
C LEU A 28 9.51 -64.88 -2.60
N LEU A 29 9.48 -63.99 -1.64
CA LEU A 29 8.73 -62.74 -1.72
C LEU A 29 9.67 -61.63 -2.13
N CYS A 30 9.51 -61.07 -3.33
CA CYS A 30 10.36 -60.00 -3.86
C CYS A 30 9.67 -58.63 -3.80
N LEU A 31 10.44 -57.59 -3.53
CA LEU A 31 9.92 -56.21 -3.41
C LEU A 31 9.47 -55.58 -4.72
N ASN A 32 10.01 -56.09 -5.87
CA ASN A 32 9.68 -55.62 -7.20
C ASN A 32 9.85 -54.11 -7.43
N TYR A 33 10.89 -53.53 -6.80
CA TYR A 33 11.35 -52.17 -7.06
C TYR A 33 12.84 -52.03 -6.74
N GLY A 34 13.53 -51.05 -7.37
CA GLY A 34 14.98 -50.96 -7.31
C GLY A 34 15.66 -52.11 -7.97
N GLU A 35 16.42 -52.94 -7.23
CA GLU A 35 16.87 -54.24 -7.69
C GLU A 35 15.64 -55.16 -7.72
N TYR A 36 15.07 -55.44 -8.90
CA TYR A 36 13.80 -56.15 -9.08
C TYR A 36 13.72 -57.52 -8.41
N GLU A 37 14.85 -58.17 -8.20
CA GLU A 37 14.95 -59.49 -7.59
C GLU A 37 15.30 -59.46 -6.11
N LYS A 38 15.26 -58.28 -5.50
CA LYS A 38 15.53 -58.15 -4.06
C LYS A 38 14.50 -58.92 -3.26
N VAL A 39 14.98 -60.06 -2.67
CA VAL A 39 14.15 -60.91 -1.81
C VAL A 39 13.87 -60.14 -0.52
N TYR A 40 12.61 -59.97 -0.19
CA TYR A 40 12.13 -59.39 1.05
C TYR A 40 12.05 -60.43 2.16
N ASP A 41 11.48 -61.64 1.80
CA ASP A 41 11.35 -62.74 2.72
C ASP A 41 11.31 -64.09 1.93
N THR A 42 11.65 -65.19 2.64
CA THR A 42 11.54 -66.54 2.14
C THR A 42 10.56 -67.31 3.00
N ILE A 43 9.49 -67.77 2.36
CA ILE A 43 8.38 -68.46 3.02
C ILE A 43 8.29 -69.93 2.58
N THR A 44 7.61 -70.74 3.38
CA THR A 44 7.26 -72.11 3.02
C THR A 44 5.79 -72.14 2.59
N VAL A 45 5.51 -72.63 1.38
CA VAL A 45 4.19 -72.76 0.82
C VAL A 45 3.81 -74.23 0.70
N LYS A 46 2.51 -74.54 0.79
CA LYS A 46 1.96 -75.88 0.61
C LYS A 46 1.23 -75.95 -0.72
N ASN A 47 1.58 -76.98 -1.52
CA ASN A 47 0.90 -77.18 -2.78
C ASN A 47 -0.62 -77.40 -2.61
N GLY A 48 -1.43 -76.72 -3.40
CA GLY A 48 -2.87 -76.76 -3.32
C GLY A 48 -3.49 -75.93 -2.19
N GLN A 49 -2.70 -75.14 -1.48
CA GLN A 49 -3.17 -74.32 -0.41
C GLN A 49 -2.84 -72.81 -0.65
N PRO A 50 -3.65 -71.89 -0.14
CA PRO A 50 -3.33 -70.48 -0.21
C PRO A 50 -2.14 -70.18 0.72
N ILE A 51 -1.33 -69.15 0.36
CA ILE A 51 -0.22 -68.68 1.16
C ILE A 51 -0.75 -68.15 2.51
N GLN A 52 -0.12 -68.56 3.61
CA GLN A 52 -0.43 -68.08 4.95
C GLN A 52 0.78 -67.30 5.49
N LEU A 53 0.70 -66.01 5.49
CA LEU A 53 1.71 -65.16 6.10
C LEU A 53 1.37 -64.93 7.57
N THR A 54 1.96 -65.71 8.45
CA THR A 54 1.83 -65.55 9.93
C THR A 54 2.98 -64.71 10.47
N ASN A 55 2.67 -63.70 11.26
CA ASN A 55 3.67 -62.78 11.86
C ASN A 55 4.52 -62.02 10.84
N TRP A 56 3.96 -61.71 9.67
CA TRP A 56 4.66 -60.98 8.62
C TRP A 56 4.52 -59.49 8.80
N THR A 57 5.47 -58.71 8.27
CA THR A 57 5.37 -57.27 8.20
C THR A 57 5.02 -56.86 6.79
N VAL A 58 4.04 -55.97 6.60
CA VAL A 58 3.71 -55.42 5.30
C VAL A 58 4.94 -54.69 4.74
N PRO A 59 5.41 -55.04 3.55
CA PRO A 59 6.52 -54.32 2.96
C PRO A 59 6.16 -52.86 2.73
N LYS A 60 7.14 -51.97 2.86
CA LYS A 60 6.94 -50.54 2.66
C LYS A 60 7.76 -50.05 1.47
N ARG A 61 7.12 -49.21 0.66
CA ARG A 61 7.76 -48.45 -0.40
C ARG A 61 7.28 -47.01 -0.29
N THR A 62 8.23 -46.07 -0.17
CA THR A 62 7.93 -44.63 -0.07
C THR A 62 7.04 -44.21 -1.22
N GLY A 63 5.95 -43.50 -0.93
CA GLY A 63 4.99 -43.00 -1.91
C GLY A 63 4.07 -44.05 -2.57
N TYR A 64 4.10 -45.29 -2.12
CA TYR A 64 3.29 -46.37 -2.70
C TYR A 64 2.51 -47.14 -1.63
N THR A 65 1.35 -47.63 -2.04
CA THR A 65 0.52 -48.53 -1.27
C THR A 65 0.74 -49.96 -1.79
N PHE A 66 1.01 -50.91 -0.87
CA PHE A 66 1.18 -52.32 -1.20
C PHE A 66 -0.17 -52.92 -1.60
N LYS A 67 -0.22 -53.59 -2.79
CA LYS A 67 -1.40 -54.26 -3.32
C LYS A 67 -1.48 -55.74 -2.94
N GLY A 68 -0.33 -56.40 -2.78
CA GLY A 68 -0.23 -57.81 -2.56
C GLY A 68 0.95 -58.42 -3.30
N TYR A 69 1.06 -59.76 -3.23
CA TYR A 69 2.05 -60.55 -3.98
C TYR A 69 1.39 -61.29 -5.14
N TYR A 70 2.05 -61.23 -6.29
CA TYR A 70 1.60 -61.76 -7.57
C TYR A 70 2.64 -62.70 -8.16
N ASP A 71 2.24 -63.61 -9.09
CA ASP A 71 3.15 -64.56 -9.78
C ASP A 71 3.98 -63.92 -10.90
N GLY A 72 3.78 -62.67 -11.16
CA GLY A 72 4.52 -61.88 -12.13
C GLY A 72 4.87 -60.51 -11.64
N ARG A 73 5.77 -59.84 -12.37
CA ARG A 73 6.13 -58.43 -12.13
C ARG A 73 4.95 -57.50 -12.44
N ASP A 74 4.97 -56.30 -11.90
CA ASP A 74 3.98 -55.26 -12.13
C ASP A 74 4.15 -54.66 -13.55
N ILE A 75 3.99 -55.47 -14.56
CA ILE A 75 4.04 -55.13 -15.98
C ILE A 75 2.77 -55.70 -16.59
N GLU A 76 1.77 -54.89 -16.82
CA GLU A 76 0.58 -55.26 -17.56
C GLU A 76 0.87 -55.12 -19.05
N THR A 77 0.77 -56.24 -19.77
CA THR A 77 0.72 -56.25 -21.24
C THR A 77 -0.65 -56.72 -21.64
N PRO A 78 -1.13 -56.43 -22.88
CA PRO A 78 -2.45 -56.89 -23.34
C PRO A 78 -2.70 -58.38 -23.17
N ASP A 79 -1.64 -59.17 -23.17
CA ASP A 79 -1.71 -60.66 -23.15
C ASP A 79 -1.26 -61.27 -21.81
N TYR A 80 -0.86 -60.49 -20.80
CA TYR A 80 -0.36 -61.01 -19.56
C TYR A 80 -0.85 -60.22 -18.36
N HIS A 81 -1.63 -60.89 -17.50
CA HIS A 81 -2.15 -60.34 -16.25
C HIS A 81 -1.64 -61.20 -15.09
N PRO A 82 -0.73 -60.72 -14.28
CA PRO A 82 -0.25 -61.44 -13.10
C PRO A 82 -1.40 -61.80 -12.15
N THR A 83 -1.36 -63.04 -11.64
CA THR A 83 -2.36 -63.53 -10.70
C THR A 83 -1.96 -63.14 -9.26
N GLN A 84 -2.88 -62.57 -8.51
CA GLN A 84 -2.66 -62.24 -7.09
C GLN A 84 -2.73 -63.51 -6.22
N TYR A 85 -1.72 -63.79 -5.44
CA TYR A 85 -1.68 -64.89 -4.49
C TYR A 85 -1.85 -64.46 -3.04
N VAL A 86 -1.44 -63.25 -2.69
CA VAL A 86 -1.57 -62.67 -1.36
C VAL A 86 -2.16 -61.28 -1.50
N ASP A 87 -3.17 -60.95 -0.72
CA ASP A 87 -3.77 -59.61 -0.70
C ASP A 87 -2.90 -58.62 0.10
N LYS A 88 -3.30 -57.35 0.09
CA LYS A 88 -2.63 -56.27 0.81
C LYS A 88 -2.54 -56.50 2.34
N ASN A 89 -3.37 -57.36 2.91
CA ASN A 89 -3.38 -57.67 4.33
C ASN A 89 -2.59 -58.93 4.67
N GLY A 90 -1.91 -59.55 3.71
CA GLY A 90 -1.16 -60.79 3.89
C GLY A 90 -1.98 -62.07 3.84
N LYS A 91 -3.25 -61.98 3.45
CA LYS A 91 -4.13 -63.12 3.32
C LYS A 91 -3.98 -63.77 1.95
N GLY A 92 -3.76 -65.08 1.92
CA GLY A 92 -3.75 -65.84 0.69
C GLY A 92 -5.13 -65.86 0.02
N VAL A 93 -5.15 -65.51 -1.26
CA VAL A 93 -6.38 -65.41 -2.09
C VAL A 93 -6.48 -66.48 -3.19
N HIS A 94 -5.32 -67.03 -3.60
CA HIS A 94 -5.24 -68.13 -4.55
C HIS A 94 -4.40 -69.26 -4.01
N ASN A 95 -4.73 -70.51 -4.38
CA ASN A 95 -3.94 -71.67 -4.02
C ASN A 95 -2.66 -71.73 -4.87
N VAL A 96 -1.55 -72.04 -4.22
CA VAL A 96 -0.29 -72.26 -4.91
C VAL A 96 -0.30 -73.62 -5.51
N ASN A 97 -0.36 -73.71 -6.84
CA ASN A 97 -0.33 -74.98 -7.61
C ASN A 97 1.03 -75.05 -8.32
N THR A 98 1.98 -75.74 -7.70
CA THR A 98 3.27 -75.95 -8.31
C THR A 98 3.47 -77.42 -8.67
N ASN A 99 3.74 -77.64 -9.95
CA ASN A 99 4.15 -78.91 -10.47
C ASN A 99 5.66 -79.03 -10.70
N ARG A 100 6.43 -78.11 -10.08
CA ARG A 100 7.84 -77.88 -10.34
C ARG A 100 8.64 -78.02 -9.08
N ASP A 101 9.81 -78.66 -9.14
CA ASP A 101 10.72 -78.88 -8.04
C ASP A 101 11.68 -77.66 -7.75
N TYR A 102 11.25 -76.50 -8.16
CA TYR A 102 12.05 -75.25 -7.96
C TYR A 102 11.31 -74.18 -7.19
N GLU A 103 12.07 -73.28 -6.65
CA GLU A 103 11.67 -72.12 -5.85
C GLU A 103 10.74 -71.20 -6.69
N GLN A 104 9.57 -70.87 -6.15
CA GLN A 104 8.62 -69.97 -6.81
C GLN A 104 8.82 -68.56 -6.26
N THR A 105 8.80 -67.57 -7.18
CA THR A 105 8.94 -66.15 -6.80
C THR A 105 7.61 -65.46 -6.94
N PHE A 106 7.24 -64.71 -5.91
CA PHE A 106 6.11 -63.80 -5.89
C PHE A 106 6.59 -62.38 -5.80
N TYR A 107 6.03 -61.50 -6.60
CA TYR A 107 6.43 -60.10 -6.74
C TYR A 107 5.42 -59.18 -6.07
N ALA A 108 5.87 -58.26 -5.25
CA ALA A 108 5.04 -57.20 -4.67
C ALA A 108 4.54 -56.27 -5.78
N HIS A 109 3.26 -56.01 -5.77
CA HIS A 109 2.67 -54.99 -6.62
C HIS A 109 2.36 -53.75 -5.79
N TRP A 110 2.48 -52.59 -6.43
CA TRP A 110 2.41 -51.28 -5.78
C TRP A 110 1.49 -50.36 -6.54
N THR A 111 0.71 -49.54 -5.83
CA THR A 111 -0.06 -48.45 -6.39
C THR A 111 0.55 -47.15 -5.90
N PRO A 112 0.89 -46.20 -6.76
CA PRO A 112 1.28 -44.86 -6.31
C PRO A 112 0.18 -44.27 -5.44
N LYS A 113 0.57 -43.63 -4.36
CA LYS A 113 -0.36 -42.87 -3.54
C LYS A 113 -0.79 -41.59 -4.25
N LYS A 114 -2.01 -41.18 -4.03
CA LYS A 114 -2.57 -39.93 -4.51
C LYS A 114 -2.60 -38.95 -3.38
N PHE A 115 -2.27 -37.71 -3.68
CA PHE A 115 -2.27 -36.60 -2.74
C PHE A 115 -3.06 -35.44 -3.33
N VAL A 116 -3.55 -34.55 -2.46
CA VAL A 116 -4.30 -33.38 -2.86
C VAL A 116 -3.48 -32.13 -2.54
N LEU A 117 -3.14 -31.35 -3.54
CA LEU A 117 -2.54 -30.04 -3.36
C LEU A 117 -3.67 -29.02 -3.25
N THR A 118 -3.78 -28.36 -2.11
CA THR A 118 -4.81 -27.33 -1.86
C THR A 118 -4.17 -25.96 -1.88
N PHE A 119 -4.50 -25.16 -2.87
CA PHE A 119 -4.06 -23.78 -3.00
C PHE A 119 -5.03 -22.87 -2.26
N TYR A 120 -4.51 -22.14 -1.27
CA TYR A 120 -5.27 -21.11 -0.59
C TYR A 120 -5.08 -19.78 -1.29
N THR A 121 -6.17 -19.16 -1.63
CA THR A 121 -6.20 -17.78 -2.05
C THR A 121 -6.55 -16.93 -0.82
N SER A 122 -5.61 -16.76 0.10
CA SER A 122 -5.82 -15.91 1.27
C SER A 122 -5.62 -14.44 0.87
N VAL A 123 -6.65 -13.82 0.33
CA VAL A 123 -6.71 -12.37 0.21
C VAL A 123 -8.09 -11.95 0.68
N GLY A 124 -8.15 -11.30 1.84
CA GLY A 124 -9.39 -10.80 2.40
C GLY A 124 -10.15 -9.91 1.42
N GLU A 125 -11.46 -9.92 1.53
CA GLU A 125 -12.48 -9.01 0.96
C GLU A 125 -12.53 -8.74 -0.57
N LEU A 126 -11.58 -9.18 -1.39
CA LEU A 126 -11.63 -9.02 -2.85
C LEU A 126 -12.15 -10.26 -3.60
N GLU A 127 -12.81 -11.15 -2.90
CA GLU A 127 -13.17 -12.49 -3.39
C GLU A 127 -14.27 -12.51 -4.43
N GLU A 128 -15.04 -11.47 -4.61
CA GLU A 128 -16.12 -11.43 -5.61
C GLU A 128 -15.66 -11.13 -7.05
N GLU A 129 -14.40 -10.69 -7.24
CA GLU A 129 -13.91 -10.24 -8.56
C GLU A 129 -12.91 -11.15 -9.24
N ILE A 130 -12.52 -12.25 -8.61
CA ILE A 130 -11.54 -13.16 -9.21
C ILE A 130 -12.26 -14.09 -10.18
N GLY A 131 -12.24 -13.73 -11.45
CA GLY A 131 -12.72 -14.60 -12.52
C GLY A 131 -11.83 -15.83 -12.69
N ILE A 132 -11.96 -16.80 -11.81
CA ILE A 132 -11.42 -18.14 -12.02
C ILE A 132 -12.27 -18.77 -13.12
N ARG A 133 -11.66 -19.10 -14.25
CA ARG A 133 -12.34 -19.83 -15.30
C ARG A 133 -12.43 -21.30 -14.90
N PRO A 134 -13.63 -21.87 -14.73
CA PRO A 134 -13.81 -23.28 -14.35
C PRO A 134 -13.67 -24.27 -15.52
N GLU A 135 -12.91 -23.96 -16.56
CA GLU A 135 -12.88 -24.72 -17.80
C GLU A 135 -11.78 -25.80 -17.86
N SER A 136 -10.99 -25.99 -16.81
CA SER A 136 -10.02 -27.08 -16.77
C SER A 136 -10.63 -28.28 -16.05
N PRO A 137 -10.80 -29.44 -16.73
CA PRO A 137 -11.54 -30.57 -16.18
C PRO A 137 -10.86 -31.32 -15.02
N SER A 138 -9.71 -30.86 -14.54
CA SER A 138 -8.93 -31.51 -13.49
C SER A 138 -8.92 -30.78 -12.15
N HIS A 139 -9.72 -29.73 -11.98
CA HIS A 139 -9.67 -28.89 -10.78
C HIS A 139 -11.03 -28.83 -10.10
N ASP A 140 -11.11 -29.31 -8.87
CA ASP A 140 -12.27 -29.11 -8.01
C ASP A 140 -12.12 -27.78 -7.26
N ILE A 141 -12.93 -26.78 -7.62
CA ILE A 141 -13.01 -25.51 -6.89
C ILE A 141 -13.97 -25.71 -5.72
N VAL A 142 -13.45 -25.68 -4.52
CA VAL A 142 -14.25 -25.76 -3.30
C VAL A 142 -14.34 -24.38 -2.67
N THR A 143 -15.52 -23.76 -2.76
CA THR A 143 -15.82 -22.53 -2.03
C THR A 143 -16.19 -22.86 -0.57
N GLN A 144 -15.38 -22.49 0.37
CA GLN A 144 -15.67 -22.62 1.80
C GLN A 144 -15.51 -21.26 2.48
N GLY A 145 -16.63 -20.54 2.65
CA GLY A 145 -16.59 -19.18 3.17
C GLY A 145 -15.88 -18.21 2.23
N ALA A 146 -15.25 -17.21 2.78
CA ALA A 146 -14.50 -16.19 2.05
C ALA A 146 -13.19 -16.66 1.40
N ASN A 147 -12.76 -17.91 1.51
CA ASN A 147 -11.50 -18.43 0.94
C ASN A 147 -11.77 -19.41 -0.20
N LEU A 148 -11.36 -19.06 -1.40
CA LEU A 148 -11.32 -19.97 -2.53
C LEU A 148 -10.22 -21.01 -2.32
N LYS A 149 -10.56 -22.30 -2.46
CA LYS A 149 -9.61 -23.40 -2.44
C LYS A 149 -9.62 -24.06 -3.80
N ILE A 150 -8.45 -24.25 -4.38
CA ILE A 150 -8.26 -25.03 -5.60
C ILE A 150 -7.54 -26.31 -5.21
N ASN A 151 -8.13 -27.47 -5.51
CA ASN A 151 -7.54 -28.77 -5.26
C ASN A 151 -7.00 -29.36 -6.56
N ILE A 152 -5.77 -29.82 -6.53
CA ILE A 152 -5.13 -30.52 -7.64
C ILE A 152 -4.64 -31.88 -7.15
N ASP A 153 -5.08 -32.94 -7.79
CA ASP A 153 -4.60 -34.28 -7.49
C ASP A 153 -3.21 -34.52 -8.09
N VAL A 154 -2.29 -35.04 -7.29
CA VAL A 154 -0.98 -35.51 -7.73
C VAL A 154 -0.78 -36.95 -7.33
N GLU A 155 -0.14 -37.73 -8.18
CA GLU A 155 0.25 -39.10 -7.92
C GLU A 155 1.74 -39.20 -7.67
N TYR A 156 2.16 -39.99 -6.70
CA TYR A 156 3.59 -40.25 -6.46
C TYR A 156 4.26 -40.79 -7.72
N ASP A 157 5.45 -40.29 -8.03
CA ASP A 157 6.23 -40.69 -9.22
C ASP A 157 5.56 -40.31 -10.56
N SER A 158 4.53 -39.47 -10.53
CA SER A 158 3.91 -38.93 -11.73
C SER A 158 4.48 -37.59 -12.11
N LYS A 159 4.54 -37.32 -13.40
CA LYS A 159 4.79 -35.99 -13.95
C LYS A 159 3.53 -35.11 -13.79
N ILE A 160 3.72 -33.81 -13.75
CA ILE A 160 2.60 -32.90 -13.98
C ILE A 160 2.08 -33.15 -15.39
N ALA A 161 0.83 -33.59 -15.48
CA ALA A 161 0.25 -33.99 -16.77
C ALA A 161 0.18 -32.82 -17.77
N ASP A 162 -0.07 -31.61 -17.25
CA ASP A 162 -0.17 -30.38 -18.02
C ASP A 162 0.54 -29.24 -17.30
N ARG A 163 1.03 -28.26 -18.05
CA ARG A 163 1.59 -27.05 -17.51
C ARG A 163 0.49 -26.26 -16.78
N LEU A 164 0.73 -25.96 -15.51
CA LEU A 164 -0.19 -25.14 -14.73
C LEU A 164 -0.07 -23.68 -15.21
N TRP A 165 -1.21 -23.09 -15.60
CA TRP A 165 -1.25 -21.69 -15.99
C TRP A 165 -1.54 -20.82 -14.76
N SER A 166 -0.80 -19.72 -14.65
CA SER A 166 -0.96 -18.81 -13.51
C SER A 166 -2.39 -18.30 -13.35
N GLN A 167 -3.08 -18.05 -14.48
CA GLN A 167 -4.47 -17.59 -14.50
C GLN A 167 -5.48 -18.59 -13.93
N ASP A 168 -5.12 -19.85 -13.81
CA ASP A 168 -6.01 -20.91 -13.31
C ASP A 168 -5.86 -21.15 -11.81
N ILE A 169 -4.73 -20.76 -11.23
CA ILE A 169 -4.37 -21.07 -9.84
C ILE A 169 -4.08 -19.82 -9.02
N ILE A 170 -3.63 -18.74 -9.67
CA ILE A 170 -3.14 -17.57 -8.97
C ILE A 170 -4.25 -16.58 -8.74
N THR A 171 -4.45 -16.25 -7.48
CA THR A 171 -5.21 -15.07 -7.09
C THR A 171 -4.40 -13.83 -7.43
N ILE A 172 -4.99 -12.95 -8.21
CA ILE A 172 -4.41 -11.65 -8.47
C ILE A 172 -4.58 -10.81 -7.20
N ARG A 173 -3.49 -10.53 -6.51
CA ARG A 173 -3.47 -9.57 -5.40
C ARG A 173 -3.11 -8.19 -5.95
N PRO A 174 -4.06 -7.22 -5.98
CA PRO A 174 -3.78 -5.87 -6.43
C PRO A 174 -2.64 -5.23 -5.63
N GLY A 175 -1.70 -4.58 -6.32
CA GLY A 175 -0.52 -3.99 -5.70
C GLY A 175 0.64 -4.95 -5.47
N TYR A 176 0.49 -6.22 -5.84
CA TYR A 176 1.52 -7.23 -5.62
C TYR A 176 1.86 -8.00 -6.90
N LYS A 177 3.11 -8.41 -6.98
CA LYS A 177 3.60 -9.34 -8.00
C LYS A 177 3.65 -10.73 -7.38
N PHE A 178 3.00 -11.69 -8.01
CA PHE A 178 3.11 -13.09 -7.62
C PHE A 178 4.51 -13.62 -7.95
N LEU A 179 5.13 -14.32 -7.00
CA LEU A 179 6.48 -14.87 -7.16
C LEU A 179 6.47 -16.38 -7.30
N SER A 180 5.94 -17.06 -6.31
CA SER A 180 6.09 -18.51 -6.15
C SER A 180 5.04 -19.07 -5.19
N LEU A 181 4.96 -20.41 -5.14
CA LEU A 181 4.10 -21.17 -4.25
C LEU A 181 4.94 -22.03 -3.30
N TYR A 182 4.61 -22.00 -2.02
CA TYR A 182 5.35 -22.61 -0.93
C TYR A 182 4.47 -23.53 -0.06
N ASP A 183 5.09 -24.42 0.71
CA ASP A 183 4.40 -25.33 1.64
C ASP A 183 4.06 -24.71 2.99
N ALA A 184 4.47 -23.47 3.23
CA ALA A 184 4.14 -22.72 4.45
C ALA A 184 3.95 -21.23 4.18
N GLU A 185 3.10 -20.59 4.97
CA GLU A 185 2.87 -19.15 4.91
C GLU A 185 4.12 -18.38 5.35
N GLY A 186 4.58 -17.43 4.53
CA GLY A 186 5.70 -16.54 4.82
C GLY A 186 7.10 -17.15 4.74
N SER A 187 7.24 -18.48 4.90
CA SER A 187 8.52 -19.19 4.75
C SER A 187 8.27 -20.69 4.60
N GLY A 188 8.94 -21.34 3.70
CA GLY A 188 8.78 -22.78 3.45
C GLY A 188 9.62 -23.20 2.27
N GLU A 189 9.40 -24.45 1.84
CA GLU A 189 10.04 -24.98 0.64
C GLU A 189 9.23 -24.55 -0.60
N GLU A 190 9.91 -24.01 -1.59
CA GLU A 190 9.32 -23.61 -2.87
C GLU A 190 8.89 -24.86 -3.65
N ILE A 191 7.61 -24.92 -4.00
CA ILE A 191 7.04 -26.06 -4.73
C ILE A 191 6.91 -25.74 -6.22
N TYR A 192 6.45 -24.52 -6.52
CA TYR A 192 6.26 -24.02 -7.87
C TYR A 192 6.78 -22.59 -8.00
N ARG A 193 7.23 -22.24 -9.20
CA ARG A 193 7.74 -20.91 -9.54
C ARG A 193 7.06 -20.35 -10.77
N VAL A 194 6.88 -19.05 -10.79
CA VAL A 194 6.36 -18.32 -11.95
C VAL A 194 7.42 -18.26 -13.05
N VAL A 195 6.99 -18.57 -14.25
CA VAL A 195 7.79 -18.51 -15.47
C VAL A 195 7.03 -17.79 -16.59
N ASP A 196 7.67 -17.60 -17.75
CA ASP A 196 7.07 -16.99 -18.95
C ASP A 196 6.37 -15.65 -18.68
N GLY A 197 7.06 -14.77 -17.91
CA GLY A 197 6.55 -13.44 -17.64
C GLY A 197 5.29 -13.38 -16.78
N GLY A 198 5.03 -14.42 -15.98
CA GLY A 198 3.88 -14.48 -15.08
C GLY A 198 2.72 -15.34 -15.60
N ASN A 199 2.83 -15.95 -16.77
CA ASN A 199 1.73 -16.68 -17.40
C ASN A 199 1.69 -18.17 -17.05
N ALA A 200 2.80 -18.76 -16.64
CA ALA A 200 2.87 -20.18 -16.30
C ALA A 200 3.58 -20.40 -14.97
N ILE A 201 3.32 -21.57 -14.38
CA ILE A 201 3.90 -22.04 -13.12
C ILE A 201 4.57 -23.37 -13.40
N ASP A 202 5.86 -23.45 -13.09
CA ASP A 202 6.66 -24.66 -13.23
C ASP A 202 7.02 -25.24 -11.87
N ALA A 203 7.08 -26.57 -11.78
CA ALA A 203 7.62 -27.27 -10.62
C ALA A 203 9.07 -26.86 -10.35
N VAL A 204 9.42 -26.77 -9.08
CA VAL A 204 10.78 -26.46 -8.63
C VAL A 204 11.41 -27.72 -8.05
N LYS A 205 12.56 -28.12 -8.61
CA LYS A 205 13.32 -29.24 -8.08
C LYS A 205 13.70 -29.01 -6.62
N GLY A 206 13.31 -29.94 -5.76
CA GLY A 206 13.51 -29.86 -4.32
C GLY A 206 13.01 -31.10 -3.60
N ILE A 207 12.40 -30.93 -2.44
CA ILE A 207 11.86 -32.03 -1.64
C ILE A 207 10.53 -32.60 -2.17
N TYR A 208 9.86 -31.87 -3.04
CA TYR A 208 8.57 -32.24 -3.64
C TYR A 208 8.70 -32.80 -5.05
N TRP A 209 9.64 -32.27 -5.84
CA TRP A 209 9.85 -32.62 -7.23
C TRP A 209 11.32 -33.02 -7.48
N ASP A 210 11.55 -34.05 -8.29
CA ASP A 210 12.90 -34.48 -8.66
C ASP A 210 13.49 -33.69 -9.85
N GLY A 211 12.67 -32.92 -10.54
CA GLY A 211 13.03 -32.08 -11.68
C GLY A 211 12.29 -30.74 -11.70
N ASN A 212 12.68 -29.88 -12.64
CA ASN A 212 12.04 -28.61 -12.87
C ASN A 212 11.00 -28.68 -14.01
N GLY A 213 10.00 -27.81 -13.94
CA GLY A 213 8.98 -27.70 -15.00
C GLY A 213 8.19 -28.98 -15.18
N THR A 214 7.83 -29.28 -16.43
CA THR A 214 7.05 -30.47 -16.78
C THR A 214 7.82 -31.78 -16.74
N GLU A 215 9.13 -31.75 -16.56
CA GLU A 215 9.99 -32.95 -16.49
C GLU A 215 10.13 -33.50 -15.05
N GLY A 216 9.69 -32.75 -14.04
CA GLY A 216 9.73 -33.20 -12.65
C GLY A 216 8.66 -34.24 -12.33
N HIS A 217 9.04 -35.24 -11.50
CA HIS A 217 8.08 -36.18 -10.91
C HIS A 217 7.86 -35.81 -9.43
N TRP A 218 6.63 -36.02 -8.96
CA TRP A 218 6.30 -35.84 -7.55
C TRP A 218 6.94 -36.93 -6.70
N ILE A 219 7.81 -36.55 -5.78
CA ILE A 219 8.60 -37.47 -4.93
C ILE A 219 8.28 -37.38 -3.43
N LYS A 220 7.43 -36.46 -3.01
CA LYS A 220 7.07 -36.29 -1.59
C LYS A 220 5.95 -37.26 -1.19
N ASP A 221 6.25 -38.15 -0.23
CA ASP A 221 5.24 -38.96 0.45
C ASP A 221 4.66 -38.15 1.61
N LEU A 222 3.39 -37.78 1.54
CA LEU A 222 2.70 -37.00 2.57
C LEU A 222 2.17 -37.87 3.72
N GLY A 223 2.20 -39.20 3.57
CA GLY A 223 1.72 -40.13 4.58
C GLY A 223 0.69 -41.10 4.01
N GLU A 224 -0.58 -40.90 4.24
CA GLU A 224 -1.64 -41.78 3.75
C GLU A 224 -2.11 -41.37 2.33
N ASP A 225 -2.74 -42.31 1.65
CA ASP A 225 -3.40 -42.06 0.35
C ASP A 225 -4.56 -41.05 0.54
N GLY A 226 -4.54 -39.96 -0.19
CA GLY A 226 -5.51 -38.86 -0.05
C GLY A 226 -5.10 -37.74 0.90
N ASP A 227 -3.92 -37.82 1.52
CA ASP A 227 -3.41 -36.71 2.35
C ASP A 227 -3.25 -35.43 1.54
N THR A 228 -3.48 -34.31 2.22
CA THR A 228 -3.52 -32.99 1.60
C THR A 228 -2.30 -32.15 2.01
N LEU A 229 -1.71 -31.47 1.03
CA LEU A 229 -0.73 -30.42 1.24
C LEU A 229 -1.35 -29.05 0.93
N ILE A 230 -1.28 -28.15 1.89
CA ILE A 230 -1.70 -26.75 1.70
C ILE A 230 -0.56 -25.98 1.07
N ILE A 231 -0.87 -25.22 0.03
CA ILE A 231 0.08 -24.43 -0.74
C ILE A 231 -0.26 -22.96 -0.63
N TYR A 232 0.73 -22.15 -0.26
CA TYR A 232 0.60 -20.73 0.01
C TYR A 232 1.28 -19.91 -1.09
N PRO A 233 0.57 -18.94 -1.70
CA PRO A 233 1.18 -18.01 -2.62
C PRO A 233 2.08 -17.02 -1.88
N GLN A 234 3.22 -16.71 -2.48
CA GLN A 234 4.07 -15.60 -2.04
C GLN A 234 4.02 -14.46 -3.05
N TYR A 235 3.97 -13.26 -2.51
CA TYR A 235 3.87 -12.03 -3.28
C TYR A 235 4.97 -11.06 -2.87
N GLU A 236 5.42 -10.29 -3.84
CA GLU A 236 6.30 -9.14 -3.64
C GLU A 236 5.48 -7.87 -3.87
N PRO A 237 5.48 -6.90 -2.94
CA PRO A 237 4.78 -5.65 -3.18
C PRO A 237 5.39 -4.90 -4.36
N LYS A 238 4.54 -4.30 -5.19
CA LYS A 238 4.93 -3.39 -6.28
C LYS A 238 5.07 -1.96 -5.81
N PHE A 239 4.88 -1.72 -4.51
CA PHE A 239 4.87 -0.41 -3.89
C PHE A 239 5.51 -0.47 -2.50
N GLU A 240 5.87 0.71 -2.01
CA GLU A 240 6.24 0.94 -0.61
C GLU A 240 5.47 2.13 -0.05
N ILE A 241 5.12 2.05 1.23
CA ILE A 241 4.49 3.13 1.97
C ILE A 241 5.58 3.79 2.80
N VAL A 242 5.80 5.08 2.57
CA VAL A 242 6.86 5.85 3.22
C VAL A 242 6.30 7.10 3.89
N GLU A 243 7.15 7.75 4.68
CA GLU A 243 6.84 9.05 5.29
C GLU A 243 5.57 9.00 6.15
N ASP A 244 5.47 7.99 7.02
CA ASP A 244 4.34 7.74 7.92
C ASP A 244 2.98 7.62 7.20
N GLY A 245 2.98 7.05 6.00
CA GLY A 245 1.79 6.86 5.19
C GLY A 245 1.44 8.01 4.26
N ASP A 246 2.16 9.12 4.31
CA ASP A 246 1.89 10.28 3.46
C ASP A 246 2.16 10.03 1.98
N ARG A 247 3.03 9.05 1.64
CA ARG A 247 3.42 8.77 0.26
C ARG A 247 3.45 7.28 -0.03
N ILE A 248 2.94 6.92 -1.22
CA ILE A 248 3.07 5.57 -1.80
C ILE A 248 3.95 5.67 -3.04
N ASN A 249 5.08 4.97 -3.02
CA ASN A 249 5.98 4.85 -4.16
C ASN A 249 5.72 3.53 -4.89
N PHE A 250 5.54 3.58 -6.20
CA PHE A 250 5.41 2.41 -7.06
C PHE A 250 6.71 2.20 -7.83
N PHE A 251 7.32 1.03 -7.71
CA PHE A 251 8.66 0.76 -8.25
C PHE A 251 8.76 -0.43 -9.21
N ASN A 252 7.66 -1.11 -9.50
CA ASN A 252 7.67 -2.24 -10.41
C ASN A 252 7.47 -1.80 -11.87
N ASN A 253 7.99 -2.59 -12.83
CA ASN A 253 7.89 -2.32 -14.27
C ASN A 253 6.52 -2.71 -14.89
N ASP A 254 5.58 -3.20 -14.09
CA ASP A 254 4.25 -3.62 -14.53
C ASP A 254 3.19 -3.08 -13.53
N ILE A 255 2.99 -1.76 -13.54
CA ILE A 255 2.00 -1.10 -12.68
C ILE A 255 0.69 -0.93 -13.46
N GLN A 256 -0.39 -1.35 -12.84
CA GLN A 256 -1.75 -1.18 -13.33
C GLN A 256 -2.54 -0.24 -12.41
N VAL A 257 -3.62 0.36 -12.89
CA VAL A 257 -4.50 1.18 -12.04
C VAL A 257 -5.04 0.38 -10.86
N ARG A 258 -5.33 -0.91 -11.08
CA ARG A 258 -5.70 -1.84 -10.03
C ARG A 258 -4.63 -2.02 -8.94
N ASP A 259 -3.34 -1.96 -9.31
CA ASP A 259 -2.25 -2.03 -8.32
C ASP A 259 -2.21 -0.78 -7.44
N ILE A 260 -2.52 0.39 -8.01
CA ILE A 260 -2.67 1.64 -7.25
C ILE A 260 -3.82 1.51 -6.27
N MET A 261 -4.96 0.96 -6.70
CA MET A 261 -6.11 0.66 -5.85
C MET A 261 -5.71 -0.23 -4.68
N GLY A 262 -5.09 -1.39 -4.95
CA GLY A 262 -4.65 -2.33 -3.92
C GLY A 262 -3.66 -1.72 -2.92
N ALA A 263 -2.75 -0.87 -3.39
CA ALA A 263 -1.81 -0.17 -2.52
C ALA A 263 -2.49 0.85 -1.60
N ILE A 264 -3.55 1.50 -2.05
CA ILE A 264 -4.35 2.41 -1.22
C ILE A 264 -5.20 1.64 -0.20
N ASP A 265 -5.74 0.47 -0.58
CA ASP A 265 -6.59 -0.36 0.28
C ASP A 265 -5.81 -1.30 1.21
N GLU A 266 -4.49 -1.26 1.23
CA GLU A 266 -3.68 -2.12 2.10
C GLU A 266 -4.10 -1.98 3.57
N ASP A 267 -4.49 -3.08 4.21
CA ASP A 267 -5.10 -3.13 5.55
C ASP A 267 -4.25 -2.58 6.70
N ASN A 268 -2.94 -2.44 6.49
CA ASN A 268 -2.03 -1.93 7.51
C ASN A 268 -2.14 -0.41 7.75
N ARG A 269 -3.17 0.24 7.18
CA ARG A 269 -3.35 1.70 7.25
C ARG A 269 -4.28 2.21 8.31
N ASP A 270 -4.87 1.37 9.15
CA ASP A 270 -5.85 1.78 10.16
C ASP A 270 -5.39 2.91 11.10
N TRP A 271 -4.10 3.17 11.14
CA TRP A 271 -3.46 4.20 11.97
C TRP A 271 -2.67 5.26 11.17
N HIS A 272 -2.57 5.11 9.85
CA HIS A 272 -1.94 6.10 8.97
C HIS A 272 -2.97 7.08 8.40
N ALA A 273 -2.53 8.31 8.22
CA ALA A 273 -3.32 9.27 7.46
C ALA A 273 -3.45 8.83 6.00
N SER A 274 -4.53 9.23 5.35
CA SER A 274 -4.72 9.01 3.92
C SER A 274 -3.54 9.61 3.13
N PRO A 275 -3.06 8.94 2.06
CA PRO A 275 -1.88 9.40 1.34
C PRO A 275 -2.09 10.77 0.69
N LEU A 276 -1.01 11.56 0.72
CA LEU A 276 -0.88 12.86 0.08
C LEU A 276 -0.23 12.79 -1.29
N VAL A 277 0.49 11.69 -1.55
CA VAL A 277 1.26 11.51 -2.79
C VAL A 277 1.17 10.07 -3.25
N LEU A 278 0.76 9.89 -4.50
CA LEU A 278 0.89 8.66 -5.25
C LEU A 278 2.01 8.83 -6.27
N ASP A 279 3.14 8.18 -6.05
CA ASP A 279 4.34 8.36 -6.87
C ASP A 279 4.59 7.17 -7.78
N VAL A 280 4.28 7.32 -9.05
CA VAL A 280 4.46 6.33 -10.11
C VAL A 280 5.65 6.71 -11.02
N THR A 281 6.54 7.59 -10.58
CA THR A 281 7.62 8.14 -11.41
C THR A 281 8.70 7.13 -11.80
N GLN A 282 8.89 6.10 -11.00
CA GLN A 282 9.87 5.03 -11.27
C GLN A 282 9.39 4.05 -12.35
N TYR A 283 8.12 4.01 -12.65
CA TYR A 283 7.57 3.19 -13.71
C TYR A 283 7.79 3.84 -15.08
N THR A 284 8.35 3.12 -16.02
CA THR A 284 8.70 3.67 -17.34
C THR A 284 7.73 3.26 -18.46
N GLY A 285 6.76 2.40 -18.17
CA GLY A 285 5.79 1.89 -19.13
C GLY A 285 4.47 2.66 -19.16
N TYR A 286 3.54 2.19 -19.98
CA TYR A 286 2.16 2.67 -19.99
C TYR A 286 1.38 1.97 -18.88
N ILE A 287 0.69 2.74 -18.06
CA ILE A 287 -0.22 2.18 -17.04
C ILE A 287 -1.43 1.59 -17.75
N SER A 288 -1.72 0.32 -17.53
CA SER A 288 -2.97 -0.32 -17.98
C SER A 288 -4.03 -0.29 -16.88
N SER A 289 -5.31 -0.49 -17.23
CA SER A 289 -6.38 -0.55 -16.23
C SER A 289 -6.22 -1.75 -15.29
N GLY A 290 -5.74 -2.86 -15.82
CA GLY A 290 -5.75 -4.16 -15.17
C GLY A 290 -7.00 -4.96 -15.55
N LYS A 291 -6.83 -6.28 -15.74
CA LYS A 291 -7.93 -7.19 -16.06
C LYS A 291 -8.92 -7.26 -14.89
N GLY A 292 -10.21 -7.15 -15.19
CA GLY A 292 -11.27 -7.22 -14.19
C GLY A 292 -11.41 -5.97 -13.31
N MET A 293 -10.78 -4.86 -13.64
CA MET A 293 -11.02 -3.61 -12.92
C MET A 293 -12.40 -3.05 -13.29
N VAL A 294 -13.27 -2.97 -12.29
CA VAL A 294 -14.64 -2.49 -12.43
C VAL A 294 -14.87 -1.26 -11.53
N ASN A 295 -15.84 -0.43 -11.91
CA ASN A 295 -16.27 0.65 -11.04
C ASN A 295 -17.24 0.14 -9.94
N ASP A 296 -17.68 1.06 -9.06
CA ASP A 296 -18.67 0.82 -8.00
C ASP A 296 -20.02 0.24 -8.47
N LYS A 297 -20.28 0.24 -9.78
CA LYS A 297 -21.48 -0.31 -10.42
C LYS A 297 -21.21 -1.60 -11.20
N GLY A 298 -20.03 -2.19 -11.04
CA GLY A 298 -19.64 -3.43 -11.71
C GLY A 298 -19.35 -3.26 -13.21
N LYS A 299 -19.12 -2.03 -13.71
CA LYS A 299 -18.76 -1.79 -15.10
C LYS A 299 -17.25 -1.82 -15.29
N GLU A 300 -16.78 -2.70 -16.16
CA GLU A 300 -15.36 -2.86 -16.48
C GLU A 300 -14.80 -1.65 -17.25
N PHE A 301 -13.56 -1.28 -16.95
CA PHE A 301 -12.82 -0.23 -17.63
C PHE A 301 -11.99 -0.79 -18.79
N ASN A 302 -12.26 -0.29 -19.98
CA ASN A 302 -11.47 -0.57 -21.18
C ASN A 302 -10.38 0.47 -21.46
N ASP A 303 -10.30 1.52 -20.65
CA ASP A 303 -9.40 2.65 -20.79
C ASP A 303 -8.73 2.97 -19.46
N ALA A 304 -7.41 2.90 -19.43
CA ALA A 304 -6.63 3.11 -18.20
C ALA A 304 -6.74 4.55 -17.68
N THR A 305 -6.86 5.53 -18.56
CA THR A 305 -7.04 6.93 -18.17
C THR A 305 -8.35 7.12 -17.41
N LYS A 306 -9.44 6.58 -17.94
CA LYS A 306 -10.76 6.63 -17.27
C LYS A 306 -10.79 5.82 -15.98
N ALA A 307 -10.07 4.70 -15.94
CA ALA A 307 -9.93 3.91 -14.74
C ALA A 307 -9.20 4.70 -13.64
N LEU A 308 -8.11 5.38 -13.99
CA LEU A 308 -7.34 6.21 -13.06
C LEU A 308 -8.15 7.42 -12.57
N GLU A 309 -8.84 8.13 -13.48
CA GLU A 309 -9.70 9.27 -13.14
C GLU A 309 -10.79 8.85 -12.14
N TRP A 310 -11.51 7.76 -12.46
CA TRP A 310 -12.52 7.22 -11.56
C TRP A 310 -11.93 6.82 -10.19
N LEU A 311 -10.77 6.17 -10.17
CA LEU A 311 -10.13 5.77 -8.93
C LEU A 311 -9.83 6.98 -8.06
N LEU A 312 -9.21 8.02 -8.62
CA LEU A 312 -8.86 9.24 -7.89
C LEU A 312 -10.10 9.94 -7.32
N ASP A 313 -11.16 10.07 -8.10
CA ASP A 313 -12.43 10.66 -7.64
C ASP A 313 -13.07 9.82 -6.54
N TYR A 314 -13.26 8.52 -6.80
CA TYR A 314 -13.92 7.61 -5.87
C TYR A 314 -13.19 7.52 -4.53
N TYR A 315 -11.84 7.42 -4.56
CA TYR A 315 -11.05 7.30 -3.34
C TYR A 315 -10.94 8.61 -2.56
N LYS A 316 -10.95 9.75 -3.25
CA LYS A 316 -11.07 11.07 -2.65
C LYS A 316 -12.41 11.25 -1.94
N ASP A 317 -13.51 10.92 -2.62
CA ASP A 317 -14.87 11.05 -2.08
C ASP A 317 -15.12 10.12 -0.88
N ASN A 318 -14.48 8.96 -0.85
CA ASN A 318 -14.53 8.00 0.26
C ASN A 318 -13.46 8.22 1.34
N GLY A 319 -12.65 9.27 1.23
CA GLY A 319 -11.61 9.60 2.22
C GLY A 319 -10.43 8.64 2.28
N LYS A 320 -10.24 7.81 1.25
CA LYS A 320 -9.11 6.88 1.13
C LYS A 320 -7.82 7.57 0.71
N ILE A 321 -7.91 8.69 0.00
CA ILE A 321 -6.81 9.61 -0.29
C ILE A 321 -7.19 11.02 0.18
N GLU A 322 -6.17 11.83 0.49
CA GLU A 322 -6.42 13.23 0.88
C GLU A 322 -6.98 14.04 -0.30
N PRO A 323 -7.88 15.01 -0.06
CA PRO A 323 -8.45 15.86 -1.12
C PRO A 323 -7.38 16.59 -1.96
N ASN A 324 -6.22 16.90 -1.37
CA ASN A 324 -5.10 17.55 -2.04
C ASN A 324 -4.00 16.55 -2.46
N CYS A 325 -4.32 15.26 -2.55
CA CYS A 325 -3.38 14.23 -2.98
C CYS A 325 -2.86 14.54 -4.39
N LEU A 326 -1.54 14.49 -4.56
CA LEU A 326 -0.86 14.62 -5.83
C LEU A 326 -0.50 13.26 -6.40
N THR A 327 -0.86 13.01 -7.63
CA THR A 327 -0.48 11.81 -8.37
C THR A 327 0.61 12.16 -9.38
N TYR A 328 1.81 11.65 -9.19
CA TYR A 328 2.94 11.84 -10.10
C TYR A 328 3.04 10.66 -11.05
N LEU A 329 2.76 10.91 -12.32
CA LEU A 329 2.82 9.89 -13.35
C LEU A 329 4.21 9.83 -13.99
N SER A 330 4.61 8.63 -14.41
CA SER A 330 5.86 8.42 -15.13
C SER A 330 5.92 9.21 -16.45
N PRO A 331 7.11 9.46 -16.98
CA PRO A 331 7.29 10.20 -18.24
C PRO A 331 6.52 9.63 -19.43
N ASN A 332 6.29 8.33 -19.46
CA ASN A 332 5.68 7.63 -20.58
C ASN A 332 4.21 7.24 -20.36
N SER A 333 3.64 7.55 -19.19
CA SER A 333 2.26 7.16 -18.91
C SER A 333 1.24 7.92 -19.74
N ASN A 334 0.11 7.27 -19.97
CA ASN A 334 -1.03 7.89 -20.62
C ASN A 334 -1.48 9.14 -19.88
N TYR A 335 -1.91 10.11 -20.66
CA TYR A 335 -2.21 11.41 -20.17
C TYR A 335 -3.67 11.58 -19.67
N THR A 336 -3.81 12.26 -18.57
CA THR A 336 -5.10 12.77 -18.09
C THR A 336 -5.00 14.25 -17.72
N THR A 337 -6.09 14.99 -17.89
CA THR A 337 -6.25 16.38 -17.43
C THR A 337 -6.89 16.47 -16.05
N HIS A 338 -7.04 15.33 -15.38
CA HIS A 338 -7.62 15.24 -14.03
C HIS A 338 -6.86 16.13 -13.04
N ASP A 339 -7.59 16.65 -12.06
CA ASP A 339 -7.03 17.52 -11.03
C ASP A 339 -5.92 16.82 -10.25
N ASN A 340 -4.87 17.57 -9.90
CA ASN A 340 -3.75 17.13 -9.10
C ASN A 340 -2.92 15.97 -9.68
N VAL A 341 -3.00 15.76 -11.00
CA VAL A 341 -2.16 14.80 -11.72
C VAL A 341 -0.99 15.51 -12.42
N VAL A 342 0.24 15.14 -12.05
CA VAL A 342 1.48 15.73 -12.56
C VAL A 342 2.14 14.77 -13.54
N ARG A 343 2.39 15.24 -14.76
CA ARG A 343 3.18 14.53 -15.78
C ARG A 343 4.65 14.87 -15.65
N MET A 344 5.47 13.90 -15.33
CA MET A 344 6.89 14.14 -15.03
C MET A 344 7.77 14.38 -16.27
N ASN A 345 7.36 13.95 -17.48
CA ASN A 345 8.07 14.28 -18.72
C ASN A 345 8.09 15.79 -19.01
N GLU A 346 6.98 16.47 -18.74
CA GLU A 346 6.84 17.92 -18.95
C GLU A 346 6.95 18.70 -17.65
N LYS A 347 6.91 18.01 -16.49
CA LYS A 347 6.77 18.60 -15.15
C LYS A 347 5.57 19.55 -15.08
N LYS A 348 4.44 19.10 -15.63
CA LYS A 348 3.20 19.89 -15.75
C LYS A 348 2.02 19.21 -15.08
N CYS A 349 1.19 20.03 -14.47
CA CYS A 349 -0.14 19.70 -13.99
C CYS A 349 -1.15 20.60 -14.72
N THR A 350 -2.24 20.05 -15.22
CA THR A 350 -3.26 20.88 -15.87
C THR A 350 -3.99 21.71 -14.82
N ASN A 351 -4.57 21.06 -13.83
CA ASN A 351 -5.28 21.69 -12.73
C ASN A 351 -4.65 21.28 -11.41
N PHE A 352 -4.04 22.22 -10.72
CA PHE A 352 -3.59 22.06 -9.36
C PHE A 352 -4.59 22.68 -8.41
N VAL A 353 -5.47 21.85 -7.84
CA VAL A 353 -6.59 22.28 -7.01
C VAL A 353 -6.30 21.98 -5.55
N LEU A 354 -6.31 23.02 -4.74
CA LEU A 354 -6.13 22.93 -3.30
C LEU A 354 -7.44 23.23 -2.58
N THR A 355 -7.93 22.23 -1.87
CA THR A 355 -9.07 22.36 -0.96
C THR A 355 -8.57 22.82 0.40
N ASP A 356 -9.20 23.87 0.96
CA ASP A 356 -8.87 24.39 2.28
C ASP A 356 -8.94 23.33 3.38
N ARG A 357 -8.14 23.48 4.43
CA ARG A 357 -8.03 22.59 5.61
C ARG A 357 -7.38 21.25 5.40
N TYR A 358 -7.12 20.81 4.17
CA TYR A 358 -6.42 19.58 3.88
C TYR A 358 -4.95 19.82 3.61
N ARG A 359 -4.11 18.89 4.02
CA ARG A 359 -2.65 18.94 3.85
C ARG A 359 -2.26 18.86 2.37
N VAL A 360 -1.07 19.33 2.06
CA VAL A 360 -0.42 19.12 0.77
C VAL A 360 1.06 18.81 0.97
N LYS A 361 1.60 17.95 0.13
CA LYS A 361 3.04 17.63 0.06
C LYS A 361 3.47 17.60 -1.40
N ILE A 362 4.58 18.26 -1.71
CA ILE A 362 5.07 18.46 -3.07
C ILE A 362 6.52 17.96 -3.16
N PRO A 363 6.74 16.64 -3.39
CA PRO A 363 8.09 16.07 -3.46
C PRO A 363 8.84 16.48 -4.73
N TYR A 364 8.14 16.84 -5.80
CA TYR A 364 8.73 17.25 -7.08
C TYR A 364 8.08 18.53 -7.58
N ALA A 365 8.91 19.48 -8.00
CA ALA A 365 8.42 20.73 -8.58
C ALA A 365 7.78 20.51 -9.95
N PHE A 366 6.76 21.32 -10.24
CA PHE A 366 6.04 21.31 -11.52
C PHE A 366 5.46 22.69 -11.85
N THR A 367 4.97 22.85 -13.07
CA THR A 367 4.19 24.03 -13.48
C THR A 367 2.71 23.63 -13.59
N ALA A 368 1.85 24.33 -12.88
CA ALA A 368 0.40 24.21 -12.99
C ALA A 368 -0.10 25.17 -14.08
N GLN A 369 -0.85 24.67 -15.06
CA GLN A 369 -1.51 25.54 -16.04
C GLN A 369 -2.58 26.39 -15.34
N HIS A 370 -3.32 25.75 -14.44
CA HIS A 370 -4.27 26.41 -13.55
C HIS A 370 -3.99 25.96 -12.12
N ALA A 371 -3.56 26.87 -11.27
CA ALA A 371 -3.46 26.65 -9.83
C ALA A 371 -4.63 27.33 -9.14
N ILE A 372 -5.42 26.58 -8.39
CA ILE A 372 -6.68 27.01 -7.79
C ILE A 372 -6.65 26.66 -6.30
N TYR A 373 -6.93 27.65 -5.47
CA TYR A 373 -7.20 27.46 -4.06
C TYR A 373 -8.59 27.93 -3.69
N GLU A 374 -9.35 27.09 -3.04
CA GLU A 374 -10.71 27.40 -2.64
C GLU A 374 -10.87 27.32 -1.13
N ARG A 375 -11.43 28.37 -0.54
CA ARG A 375 -11.69 28.49 0.88
C ARG A 375 -13.13 28.94 1.15
N ASP A 376 -13.85 28.14 1.90
CA ASP A 376 -15.20 28.50 2.33
C ASP A 376 -15.17 29.62 3.38
N LYS A 377 -16.24 30.42 3.40
CA LYS A 377 -16.41 31.49 4.35
C LYS A 377 -16.48 30.95 5.78
N GLY A 378 -15.45 31.27 6.57
CA GLY A 378 -15.52 31.38 8.01
C GLY A 378 -16.26 30.33 8.82
N TYR A 379 -15.88 29.07 8.72
CA TYR A 379 -15.98 28.16 9.84
C TYR A 379 -14.58 27.82 10.32
N ASP A 380 -13.98 28.68 11.12
CA ASP A 380 -12.99 28.21 12.06
C ASP A 380 -13.75 27.45 13.15
N ASP A 381 -13.92 26.14 12.93
CA ASP A 381 -14.71 25.29 13.78
C ASP A 381 -14.11 25.12 15.16
N THR A 382 -14.55 25.88 16.09
CA THR A 382 -14.70 25.45 17.46
C THR A 382 -16.06 25.79 18.06
N ASP A 383 -16.91 26.59 17.37
CA ASP A 383 -18.23 26.89 17.90
C ASP A 383 -19.30 26.92 16.79
N LYS A 384 -20.21 25.96 16.80
CA LYS A 384 -21.48 25.97 16.06
C LYS A 384 -22.42 27.14 16.45
N ALA A 385 -21.95 28.07 17.25
CA ALA A 385 -22.72 29.15 17.86
C ALA A 385 -22.27 30.57 17.50
N VAL A 386 -21.22 30.76 16.70
CA VAL A 386 -20.87 32.11 16.24
C VAL A 386 -21.85 32.52 15.15
N LYS A 387 -22.80 33.30 15.58
CA LYS A 387 -23.82 33.92 14.73
C LYS A 387 -23.15 34.65 13.57
N GLN A 388 -23.77 34.55 12.42
CA GLN A 388 -23.48 35.15 11.12
C GLN A 388 -23.04 36.65 11.09
N ALA A 389 -22.92 37.29 12.25
CA ALA A 389 -22.64 38.72 12.41
C ALA A 389 -21.16 39.09 12.58
N GLU A 390 -20.26 38.11 12.77
CA GLU A 390 -18.84 38.41 13.03
C GLU A 390 -17.93 37.73 12.00
N ILE A 391 -18.14 38.02 10.73
CA ILE A 391 -17.24 37.56 9.67
C ILE A 391 -15.98 38.44 9.75
N SER A 392 -14.87 37.78 10.07
CA SER A 392 -13.56 38.40 10.00
C SER A 392 -13.28 38.90 8.59
N HIS A 393 -12.97 40.19 8.47
CA HIS A 393 -12.61 40.79 7.18
C HIS A 393 -11.17 40.46 6.78
N TRP A 394 -10.33 40.21 7.77
CA TRP A 394 -8.92 39.87 7.60
C TRP A 394 -8.68 38.36 7.71
N GLY A 395 -7.61 37.88 7.10
CA GLY A 395 -7.11 36.53 7.26
C GLY A 395 -5.68 36.39 6.82
N THR A 396 -5.10 35.24 7.13
CA THR A 396 -3.75 34.88 6.66
C THR A 396 -3.84 33.87 5.54
N ILE A 397 -2.85 33.92 4.64
CA ILE A 397 -2.73 32.96 3.56
C ILE A 397 -1.27 32.68 3.23
N CYS A 398 -0.98 31.41 2.91
CA CYS A 398 0.30 30.96 2.41
C CYS A 398 0.07 29.81 1.44
N LEU A 399 0.28 30.03 0.14
CA LEU A 399 0.03 29.04 -0.89
C LEU A 399 1.34 28.50 -1.49
N PRO A 400 1.40 27.23 -1.88
CA PRO A 400 2.59 26.64 -2.48
C PRO A 400 2.78 27.02 -3.96
N PHE A 401 2.09 28.03 -4.44
CA PHE A 401 2.22 28.59 -5.78
C PHE A 401 2.21 30.11 -5.76
N PRO A 402 2.76 30.79 -6.78
CA PRO A 402 2.76 32.24 -6.87
C PRO A 402 1.33 32.79 -6.97
N VAL A 403 1.05 33.85 -6.21
CA VAL A 403 -0.30 34.44 -6.16
C VAL A 403 -0.28 35.81 -6.82
N PRO A 404 -1.00 36.03 -7.93
CA PRO A 404 -1.19 37.36 -8.49
C PRO A 404 -1.88 38.30 -7.51
N ALA A 405 -1.39 39.55 -7.40
CA ALA A 405 -1.95 40.50 -6.44
C ALA A 405 -3.38 40.96 -6.78
N ASN A 406 -3.78 40.88 -8.03
CA ASN A 406 -5.08 41.32 -8.55
C ASN A 406 -6.20 40.27 -8.37
N GLN A 407 -6.43 39.81 -7.16
CA GLN A 407 -7.51 38.89 -6.86
C GLN A 407 -8.85 39.64 -6.76
N ASP A 408 -9.92 39.04 -7.29
CA ASP A 408 -11.24 39.69 -7.34
C ASP A 408 -11.89 39.85 -5.97
N MET A 409 -11.74 38.83 -5.10
CA MET A 409 -12.49 38.73 -3.84
C MET A 409 -11.72 39.24 -2.63
N ILE A 410 -10.41 39.43 -2.75
CA ILE A 410 -9.53 39.82 -1.65
C ILE A 410 -8.53 40.86 -2.09
N THR A 411 -8.05 41.64 -1.14
CA THR A 411 -6.86 42.47 -1.30
C THR A 411 -5.73 41.85 -0.46
N LEU A 412 -4.57 41.66 -1.06
CA LEU A 412 -3.39 41.07 -0.41
C LEU A 412 -2.47 42.16 0.17
N TYR A 413 -1.96 41.89 1.34
CA TYR A 413 -1.06 42.80 2.05
C TYR A 413 0.18 42.05 2.52
N GLU A 414 1.32 42.69 2.37
CA GLU A 414 2.60 42.31 2.95
C GLU A 414 2.75 42.93 4.35
N ILE A 415 3.33 42.19 5.29
CA ILE A 415 3.61 42.70 6.64
C ILE A 415 4.96 43.41 6.60
N LYS A 416 4.97 44.66 6.99
CA LYS A 416 6.19 45.50 7.05
C LYS A 416 6.82 45.52 8.43
N SER A 417 6.04 45.59 9.48
CA SER A 417 6.53 45.55 10.85
C SER A 417 5.48 45.12 11.85
N VAL A 418 5.95 44.63 12.98
CA VAL A 418 5.12 44.27 14.14
C VAL A 418 5.65 45.01 15.35
N ASN A 419 4.77 45.67 16.07
CA ASN A 419 5.11 46.37 17.32
C ASN A 419 4.15 45.93 18.43
N HIS A 420 4.61 45.03 19.30
CA HIS A 420 3.80 44.52 20.40
C HIS A 420 3.51 45.55 21.50
N ASN A 421 4.35 46.59 21.64
CA ASN A 421 4.13 47.65 22.63
C ASN A 421 2.99 48.59 22.25
N THR A 422 2.80 48.81 20.96
CA THR A 422 1.69 49.63 20.43
C THR A 422 0.51 48.80 19.92
N HIS A 423 0.60 47.46 19.99
CA HIS A 423 -0.41 46.52 19.52
C HIS A 423 -0.71 46.63 18.03
N ASN A 424 0.25 47.04 17.21
CA ASN A 424 0.07 47.30 15.79
C ASN A 424 0.87 46.34 14.91
N ILE A 425 0.23 45.89 13.83
CA ILE A 425 0.86 45.25 12.67
C ILE A 425 0.71 46.20 11.49
N HIS A 426 1.82 46.67 10.98
CA HIS A 426 1.83 47.53 9.81
C HIS A 426 1.86 46.71 8.54
N VAL A 427 0.88 46.92 7.68
CA VAL A 427 0.71 46.19 6.42
C VAL A 427 0.65 47.14 5.22
N GLU A 428 1.23 46.74 4.13
CA GLU A 428 1.23 47.46 2.85
C GLU A 428 0.51 46.64 1.78
N CYS A 429 -0.34 47.30 0.98
CA CYS A 429 -1.00 46.65 -0.15
C CYS A 429 0.02 46.18 -1.20
N ILE A 430 -0.08 44.91 -1.64
CA ILE A 430 0.84 44.36 -2.64
C ILE A 430 0.52 44.91 -4.04
N LEU A 431 -0.74 45.28 -4.29
CA LEU A 431 -1.17 45.87 -5.54
C LEU A 431 -0.76 47.33 -5.55
N LYS A 432 0.30 47.68 -6.30
CA LYS A 432 0.79 49.06 -6.42
C LYS A 432 0.20 49.73 -7.64
N HIS A 433 -0.33 50.94 -7.45
CA HIS A 433 -0.68 51.83 -8.55
C HIS A 433 0.56 52.64 -8.97
N ASP A 434 0.95 52.54 -10.21
CA ASP A 434 1.96 53.40 -10.81
C ASP A 434 1.22 54.57 -11.51
N ASN A 435 1.46 55.76 -11.06
CA ASN A 435 0.80 56.98 -11.57
C ASN A 435 1.07 57.24 -13.06
N ASN A 436 2.08 56.57 -13.65
CA ASN A 436 2.48 56.78 -15.05
C ASN A 436 2.14 55.64 -15.98
N SER A 437 1.95 54.42 -15.48
CA SER A 437 1.79 53.21 -16.31
C SER A 437 0.53 52.36 -15.97
N GLY A 438 -0.28 52.80 -15.03
CA GLY A 438 -1.43 52.07 -14.54
C GLY A 438 -1.12 51.08 -13.43
N ILE A 439 -1.95 50.06 -13.30
CA ILE A 439 -1.80 49.06 -12.24
C ILE A 439 -0.58 48.17 -12.54
N ARG A 440 0.44 48.22 -11.68
CA ARG A 440 1.50 47.19 -11.69
C ARG A 440 0.99 45.96 -10.95
N THR A 441 0.75 44.88 -11.66
CA THR A 441 0.48 43.59 -11.04
C THR A 441 1.77 43.03 -10.50
N SER A 442 1.96 43.04 -9.18
CA SER A 442 2.96 42.25 -8.51
C SER A 442 2.43 40.84 -8.25
N THR A 443 3.29 39.87 -8.20
CA THR A 443 2.95 38.47 -7.88
C THR A 443 3.69 38.11 -6.60
N LEU A 444 2.99 37.60 -5.61
CA LEU A 444 3.61 36.99 -4.44
C LEU A 444 4.32 35.71 -4.84
N ALA A 445 5.51 35.49 -4.30
CA ALA A 445 6.22 34.24 -4.52
C ALA A 445 5.46 33.05 -3.91
N ALA A 446 5.68 31.87 -4.46
CA ALA A 446 5.22 30.64 -3.83
C ALA A 446 5.74 30.53 -2.40
N SER A 447 4.93 30.00 -1.49
CA SER A 447 5.29 29.80 -0.08
C SER A 447 5.56 31.08 0.72
N TYR A 448 5.16 32.22 0.19
CA TYR A 448 5.31 33.50 0.88
C TYR A 448 4.06 33.79 1.73
N PRO A 449 4.16 33.81 3.08
CA PRO A 449 3.03 34.07 3.94
C PRO A 449 2.64 35.55 3.89
N CYS A 450 1.36 35.83 3.72
CA CYS A 450 0.82 37.19 3.73
C CYS A 450 -0.55 37.24 4.42
N VAL A 451 -1.06 38.47 4.59
CA VAL A 451 -2.42 38.69 5.08
C VAL A 451 -3.31 39.18 3.93
N TYR A 452 -4.59 38.93 4.05
CA TYR A 452 -5.57 39.46 3.10
C TYR A 452 -6.72 40.14 3.82
N LYS A 453 -7.37 41.06 3.12
CA LYS A 453 -8.65 41.67 3.49
C LYS A 453 -9.70 41.35 2.48
N ARG A 454 -10.88 40.88 2.91
CA ARG A 454 -12.02 40.64 2.02
C ARG A 454 -12.56 41.95 1.46
N LYS A 455 -12.92 41.94 0.18
CA LYS A 455 -13.67 43.03 -0.45
C LYS A 455 -15.15 42.96 -0.03
N TYR A 456 -15.81 44.09 0.05
CA TYR A 456 -17.19 44.18 0.51
C TYR A 456 -18.18 43.50 -0.48
N GLY A 457 -19.21 42.87 0.04
CA GLY A 457 -20.33 42.32 -0.75
C GLY A 457 -20.14 40.93 -1.35
N GLU A 458 -19.04 40.27 -1.00
CA GLU A 458 -18.58 39.08 -1.67
C GLU A 458 -19.19 37.76 -1.18
N SER A 459 -19.14 36.76 -2.07
CA SER A 459 -19.68 35.44 -1.89
C SER A 459 -19.12 34.72 -0.64
N SER A 460 -19.75 33.62 -0.26
CA SER A 460 -19.32 32.79 0.87
C SER A 460 -17.96 32.12 0.67
N LYS A 461 -17.47 32.02 -0.56
CA LYS A 461 -16.23 31.31 -0.93
C LYS A 461 -15.16 32.29 -1.42
N ILE A 462 -13.90 32.08 -1.01
CA ILE A 462 -12.75 32.76 -1.60
C ILE A 462 -12.11 31.80 -2.58
N THR A 463 -11.96 32.22 -3.84
CA THR A 463 -11.19 31.51 -4.84
C THR A 463 -9.97 32.34 -5.21
N ILE A 464 -8.79 31.72 -5.19
CA ILE A 464 -7.54 32.33 -5.59
C ILE A 464 -7.00 31.51 -6.76
N GLU A 465 -6.75 32.17 -7.87
CA GLU A 465 -6.32 31.52 -9.12
C GLU A 465 -5.00 32.11 -9.60
N ALA A 466 -4.19 31.23 -10.20
CA ALA A 466 -2.97 31.60 -10.92
C ALA A 466 -2.84 30.70 -12.16
N THR A 467 -2.32 31.27 -13.24
CA THR A 467 -2.04 30.55 -14.49
C THR A 467 -0.54 30.37 -14.68
N ASP A 468 -0.15 29.28 -15.32
CA ASP A 468 1.26 28.93 -15.58
C ASP A 468 2.15 29.07 -14.34
N ALA A 469 1.61 28.66 -13.20
CA ALA A 469 2.22 28.84 -11.90
C ALA A 469 3.28 27.79 -11.61
N TYR A 470 4.52 28.23 -11.35
CA TYR A 470 5.57 27.32 -10.88
C TYR A 470 5.34 26.95 -9.42
N VAL A 471 5.20 25.64 -9.17
CA VAL A 471 4.99 25.05 -7.85
C VAL A 471 6.31 24.40 -7.40
N PRO A 472 7.03 25.00 -6.43
CA PRO A 472 8.30 24.48 -5.96
C PRO A 472 8.13 23.23 -5.09
N VAL A 473 9.24 22.51 -4.90
CA VAL A 473 9.30 21.40 -3.94
C VAL A 473 8.94 21.91 -2.55
N ASN A 474 8.07 21.17 -1.88
CA ASN A 474 7.72 21.40 -0.48
C ASN A 474 7.59 20.05 0.23
N THR A 475 8.67 19.64 0.90
CA THR A 475 8.73 18.44 1.73
C THR A 475 8.55 18.74 3.21
N THR A 476 8.66 20.00 3.60
CA THR A 476 8.39 20.47 4.93
C THR A 476 6.96 21.01 5.00
N TYR A 477 6.30 20.84 6.13
CA TYR A 477 4.93 21.32 6.30
C TYR A 477 4.85 22.77 6.77
N GLU A 478 5.98 23.44 6.87
CA GLU A 478 6.09 24.84 7.22
C GLU A 478 7.02 25.55 6.24
N THR A 479 6.78 26.84 6.03
CA THR A 479 7.68 27.67 5.22
C THR A 479 8.92 28.06 6.02
N GLU A 480 9.95 28.53 5.32
CA GLU A 480 11.05 29.23 5.98
C GLU A 480 10.54 30.45 6.75
N LEU A 481 11.25 30.79 7.82
CA LEU A 481 10.92 31.94 8.64
C LEU A 481 11.15 33.24 7.84
N GLN A 482 10.08 33.99 7.60
CA GLN A 482 10.20 35.32 7.07
C GLN A 482 10.53 36.29 8.24
N TRP A 483 11.76 36.74 8.26
CA TRP A 483 12.17 37.77 9.24
C TRP A 483 11.43 39.08 8.97
N LEU A 484 10.89 39.68 10.02
CA LEU A 484 10.23 40.98 9.95
C LEU A 484 11.12 42.05 10.63
N THR A 485 10.73 42.50 11.80
CA THR A 485 11.47 43.49 12.58
C THR A 485 11.52 43.06 14.04
N GLN A 486 12.61 43.42 14.77
CA GLN A 486 12.68 43.24 16.24
C GLN A 486 12.40 41.80 16.71
N ASN A 487 13.02 40.79 16.07
CA ASN A 487 12.88 39.38 16.39
C ASN A 487 11.49 38.77 16.14
N TRP A 488 10.65 39.44 15.38
CA TRP A 488 9.40 38.88 14.87
C TRP A 488 9.61 38.15 13.55
N TYR A 489 8.98 36.97 13.44
CA TYR A 489 8.98 36.16 12.23
C TYR A 489 7.54 35.81 11.88
N PHE A 490 7.29 35.67 10.60
CA PHE A 490 6.01 35.21 10.04
C PHE A 490 6.20 33.96 9.26
N LYS A 491 5.39 32.93 9.54
CA LYS A 491 5.60 31.57 9.05
C LYS A 491 4.30 30.98 8.51
N GLY A 492 4.34 30.42 7.31
CA GLY A 492 3.21 29.72 6.71
C GLY A 492 3.23 28.23 7.02
N VAL A 493 2.06 27.58 6.93
CA VAL A 493 1.89 26.16 7.21
C VAL A 493 1.10 25.44 6.13
N TYR A 494 1.45 24.17 5.89
CA TYR A 494 0.81 23.28 4.91
C TYR A 494 0.20 22.03 5.55
N ARG A 495 0.25 21.93 6.86
CA ARG A 495 -0.45 20.94 7.66
C ARG A 495 -1.09 21.59 8.87
N PRO A 496 -2.08 20.94 9.49
CA PRO A 496 -2.65 21.46 10.72
C PRO A 496 -1.65 21.43 11.87
N ILE A 497 -1.64 22.50 12.67
CA ILE A 497 -0.81 22.60 13.88
C ILE A 497 -1.70 22.91 15.08
N LEU A 498 -1.46 22.22 16.19
CA LEU A 498 -2.06 22.54 17.48
C LEU A 498 -1.04 23.29 18.33
N PHE A 499 -1.25 24.56 18.53
CA PHE A 499 -0.53 25.36 19.53
C PHE A 499 -1.23 25.26 20.87
N TYR A 500 -0.50 25.08 21.95
CA TYR A 500 -1.08 25.00 23.29
C TYR A 500 -0.15 25.55 24.36
N GLY A 501 -0.75 26.21 25.40
CA GLY A 501 -0.04 26.73 26.52
C GLY A 501 0.35 25.68 27.56
N TYR A 502 1.20 26.05 28.50
CA TYR A 502 1.83 25.15 29.48
C TYR A 502 0.84 24.38 30.36
N LYS A 503 -0.31 24.97 30.68
CA LYS A 503 -1.32 24.39 31.56
C LYS A 503 -2.42 23.63 30.80
N PHE A 504 -2.33 23.61 29.50
CA PHE A 504 -3.31 22.92 28.66
C PHE A 504 -3.03 21.43 28.59
N ASP A 505 -4.04 20.60 28.87
CA ASP A 505 -3.93 19.15 28.77
C ASP A 505 -4.18 18.70 27.32
N ALA A 506 -3.09 18.60 26.56
CA ALA A 506 -3.13 18.16 25.17
C ALA A 506 -3.43 16.64 25.00
N SER A 507 -3.43 15.85 26.09
CA SER A 507 -3.72 14.41 26.01
C SER A 507 -5.18 14.13 25.67
N LYS A 508 -6.07 15.08 25.91
CA LYS A 508 -7.50 14.99 25.58
C LYS A 508 -7.81 15.15 24.09
N TYR A 509 -6.84 15.62 23.32
CA TYR A 509 -6.98 15.71 21.87
C TYR A 509 -6.36 14.47 21.23
N ASP A 510 -7.16 13.73 20.48
CA ASP A 510 -6.70 12.58 19.72
C ASP A 510 -5.85 13.06 18.54
N VAL A 511 -4.57 13.29 18.85
CA VAL A 511 -3.59 13.85 17.91
C VAL A 511 -3.08 12.76 16.96
N ALA A 512 -3.22 11.49 17.33
CA ALA A 512 -2.72 10.36 16.54
C ALA A 512 -3.44 10.24 15.18
N LYS A 513 -4.72 10.60 15.12
CA LYS A 513 -5.50 10.56 13.87
C LYS A 513 -5.34 11.78 12.96
N ARG A 514 -4.66 12.84 13.39
CA ARG A 514 -4.62 14.12 12.66
C ARG A 514 -3.23 14.69 12.47
N LEU A 515 -2.16 13.92 12.52
CA LEU A 515 -0.77 14.37 12.25
C LEU A 515 -0.52 15.85 12.66
N LEU A 516 -0.82 16.17 13.91
CA LEU A 516 -0.68 17.52 14.45
C LEU A 516 0.70 17.67 15.04
N ASP A 517 1.44 18.67 14.60
CA ASP A 517 2.58 19.14 15.38
C ASP A 517 2.10 19.77 16.68
N LYS A 518 2.65 19.28 17.78
CA LYS A 518 2.41 19.82 19.11
C LYS A 518 3.52 20.81 19.44
N ASN A 519 3.29 22.07 19.16
CA ASN A 519 4.22 23.12 19.56
C ASN A 519 3.75 23.79 20.84
N ARG A 520 4.54 23.66 21.90
CA ARG A 520 4.36 24.41 23.15
C ARG A 520 5.00 25.77 23.01
N HIS A 521 4.19 26.75 22.66
CA HIS A 521 4.68 28.13 22.68
C HIS A 521 3.58 29.10 23.10
N TYR A 522 3.80 29.81 24.20
CA TYR A 522 2.99 30.95 24.59
C TYR A 522 3.39 32.22 23.83
N GLU A 523 4.41 32.14 23.00
CA GLU A 523 4.96 33.25 22.21
C GLU A 523 4.36 33.37 20.82
N ILE A 524 3.48 32.45 20.44
CA ILE A 524 2.88 32.42 19.12
C ILE A 524 1.57 33.18 19.11
N CYS A 525 1.47 34.15 18.22
CA CYS A 525 0.27 34.91 17.95
C CYS A 525 -0.49 34.32 16.79
N TYR A 526 -1.79 34.21 16.91
CA TYR A 526 -2.67 33.71 15.87
C TYR A 526 -3.81 34.70 15.59
N TYR A 527 -4.41 34.54 14.42
CA TYR A 527 -5.51 35.39 13.99
C TYR A 527 -6.86 34.90 14.54
N LYS A 528 -7.61 35.77 15.14
CA LYS A 528 -9.00 35.60 15.55
C LYS A 528 -9.71 36.95 15.59
N GLN A 529 -10.91 37.05 14.95
CA GLN A 529 -11.72 38.28 15.00
C GLN A 529 -10.95 39.57 14.62
N ASP A 530 -10.29 39.53 13.44
CA ASP A 530 -9.47 40.66 12.93
C ASP A 530 -8.24 41.03 13.77
N LYS A 531 -7.78 40.16 14.66
CA LYS A 531 -6.62 40.35 15.52
C LYS A 531 -5.76 39.10 15.62
N PHE A 532 -4.46 39.30 15.77
CA PHE A 532 -3.60 38.24 16.25
C PHE A 532 -3.61 38.23 17.77
N LEU A 533 -3.89 37.07 18.34
CA LEU A 533 -3.89 36.85 19.79
C LEU A 533 -2.77 35.89 20.17
N GLN A 534 -2.22 36.08 21.36
CA GLN A 534 -1.22 35.16 21.91
C GLN A 534 -1.89 33.89 22.47
N VAL A 535 -1.29 32.74 22.26
CA VAL A 535 -1.70 31.50 22.92
C VAL A 535 -1.27 31.53 24.37
N VAL A 536 -2.22 31.61 25.28
CA VAL A 536 -1.96 31.69 26.73
C VAL A 536 -2.00 30.32 27.42
N ASP A 537 -1.50 30.27 28.67
CA ASP A 537 -1.25 29.05 29.45
C ASP A 537 -2.37 27.98 29.41
N ASN A 538 -3.64 28.36 29.45
CA ASN A 538 -4.79 27.45 29.49
C ASN A 538 -5.51 27.31 28.15
N SER A 539 -4.94 27.87 27.08
CA SER A 539 -5.57 27.88 25.78
C SER A 539 -4.88 26.93 24.80
N ALA A 540 -5.65 26.50 23.83
CA ALA A 540 -5.11 25.85 22.65
C ALA A 540 -5.75 26.43 21.40
N MET A 541 -5.01 26.44 20.31
CA MET A 541 -5.47 26.89 19.03
C MET A 541 -5.04 25.93 17.94
N TYR A 542 -5.99 25.63 17.08
CA TYR A 542 -5.80 24.82 15.90
C TYR A 542 -5.59 25.73 14.68
N LEU A 543 -4.40 25.65 14.07
CA LEU A 543 -4.10 26.36 12.83
C LEU A 543 -4.23 25.42 11.64
N HIS A 544 -5.12 25.75 10.73
CA HIS A 544 -5.32 24.98 9.50
C HIS A 544 -4.20 25.18 8.48
N PRO A 545 -3.99 24.26 7.52
CA PRO A 545 -3.13 24.47 6.36
C PRO A 545 -3.46 25.78 5.62
N TYR A 546 -2.47 26.27 4.89
CA TYR A 546 -2.56 27.52 4.11
C TYR A 546 -2.82 28.77 4.93
N ARG A 547 -2.48 28.72 6.22
CA ARG A 547 -2.47 29.85 7.15
C ARG A 547 -1.05 30.25 7.48
N ALA A 548 -0.93 31.37 8.21
CA ALA A 548 0.34 31.81 8.74
C ALA A 548 0.17 32.32 10.18
N TYR A 549 1.26 32.30 10.91
CA TYR A 549 1.34 32.72 12.31
C TYR A 549 2.61 33.50 12.57
N PHE A 550 2.63 34.26 13.66
CA PHE A 550 3.83 34.92 14.15
C PHE A 550 4.55 34.10 15.21
N THR A 551 5.86 34.19 15.19
CA THR A 551 6.72 33.75 16.30
C THR A 551 7.67 34.88 16.68
N TYR A 552 8.02 34.96 17.96
CA TYR A 552 8.88 35.98 18.51
C TYR A 552 10.07 35.35 19.24
N GLU A 553 11.27 35.73 18.86
CA GLU A 553 12.52 35.22 19.44
C GLU A 553 13.21 36.18 20.40
N GLY A 554 12.57 37.29 20.75
CA GLY A 554 13.12 38.34 21.63
C GLY A 554 12.95 38.09 23.13
N GLY A 555 12.54 36.88 23.53
CA GLY A 555 12.26 36.55 24.92
C GLY A 555 10.78 36.57 25.27
N ARG A 556 10.46 36.45 26.57
CA ARG A 556 9.06 36.41 27.02
C ARG A 556 8.40 37.80 26.91
N PHE A 557 7.25 37.82 26.23
CA PHE A 557 6.36 38.99 26.23
C PHE A 557 4.94 38.55 26.60
N ASP A 558 4.13 39.47 27.05
CA ASP A 558 2.72 39.27 27.36
C ASP A 558 1.90 40.22 26.50
N LEU A 559 1.17 39.64 25.56
CA LEU A 559 0.22 40.36 24.76
C LEU A 559 -1.13 40.29 25.47
N ASP A 560 -1.59 41.41 25.99
CA ASP A 560 -2.87 41.48 26.69
C ASP A 560 -4.04 41.06 25.77
N SER A 561 -5.26 41.06 26.31
CA SER A 561 -6.47 40.66 25.57
C SER A 561 -6.79 41.54 24.36
N LYS A 562 -6.07 42.64 24.14
CA LYS A 562 -6.26 43.49 22.96
C LYS A 562 -5.68 42.87 21.69
N GLY A 563 -4.64 42.03 21.82
CA GLY A 563 -3.99 41.42 20.67
C GLY A 563 -3.24 42.42 19.79
N LEU A 564 -2.86 41.99 18.57
CA LEU A 564 -2.25 42.87 17.57
C LEU A 564 -3.30 43.22 16.50
N GLU A 565 -3.43 44.51 16.19
CA GLU A 565 -4.37 45.02 15.18
C GLU A 565 -3.68 45.43 13.88
N PHE A 566 -4.37 45.30 12.76
CA PHE A 566 -3.84 45.71 11.47
C PHE A 566 -3.92 47.21 11.28
N ASN A 567 -2.79 47.77 10.84
CA ASN A 567 -2.70 49.19 10.48
C ASN A 567 -2.17 49.30 9.04
N ILE A 568 -3.01 49.76 8.13
CA ILE A 568 -2.64 49.91 6.71
C ILE A 568 -1.80 51.20 6.61
N ILE A 569 -0.57 51.03 6.10
CA ILE A 569 0.31 52.16 5.77
C ILE A 569 -0.15 52.70 4.41
N ASP A 570 -0.49 53.98 4.34
CA ASP A 570 -0.82 54.63 3.09
C ASP A 570 0.45 54.71 2.19
N ASP A 571 0.30 54.49 0.87
CA ASP A 571 1.44 54.50 -0.08
C ASP A 571 2.28 55.77 -0.04
N SER A 572 1.69 56.90 0.34
CA SER A 572 2.40 58.18 0.56
C SER A 572 3.33 58.16 1.76
N GLU A 573 3.09 57.29 2.76
CA GLU A 573 3.92 57.15 3.96
C GLU A 573 4.97 56.03 3.82
N ALA A 574 4.70 55.02 3.01
CA ALA A 574 5.64 53.90 2.76
C ALA A 574 6.93 54.32 2.05
N GLU A 575 6.88 55.38 1.22
CA GLU A 575 8.07 55.94 0.58
C GLU A 575 9.09 56.54 1.56
N THR A 576 8.66 56.87 2.78
CA THR A 576 9.53 57.54 3.77
C THR A 576 10.18 56.59 4.77
N GLY A 577 9.69 55.33 4.91
CA GLY A 577 10.24 54.36 5.87
C GLY A 577 10.21 54.80 7.33
N ILE A 578 9.52 55.88 7.66
CA ILE A 578 9.44 56.45 9.00
C ILE A 578 8.02 56.33 9.51
N ILE A 579 7.83 55.45 10.46
CA ILE A 579 6.60 55.37 11.25
C ILE A 579 6.74 56.44 12.35
N GLU A 580 5.96 57.51 12.25
CA GLU A 580 5.87 58.45 13.37
C GLU A 580 5.24 57.72 14.56
N ASN A 581 6.03 57.59 15.63
CA ASN A 581 5.47 57.34 16.94
C ASN A 581 4.68 58.60 17.35
N THR A 582 3.36 58.58 17.08
CA THR A 582 2.46 59.61 17.56
C THR A 582 2.22 59.45 19.07
N ASN A 583 3.25 59.64 19.86
CA ASN A 583 3.08 60.07 21.23
C ASN A 583 3.25 61.60 21.22
N SER A 584 2.12 62.26 21.35
CA SER A 584 2.00 63.68 21.59
C SER A 584 2.98 64.14 22.66
N ASP A 585 3.56 65.33 22.39
CA ASP A 585 4.35 66.19 23.23
C ASP A 585 5.87 66.02 23.09
N ASN A 586 6.38 66.60 22.01
CA ASN A 586 7.50 67.57 22.01
C ASN A 586 7.92 67.81 20.54
N LYS A 587 7.54 68.97 20.00
CA LYS A 587 8.06 69.51 18.74
C LYS A 587 9.53 69.85 18.88
N SER A 588 10.42 68.90 18.73
CA SER A 588 11.82 69.15 18.32
C SER A 588 11.96 68.52 16.91
N ASP A 589 12.38 69.35 15.95
CA ASP A 589 12.67 68.90 14.57
C ASP A 589 13.66 67.71 14.63
N LYS A 590 13.15 66.53 14.47
CA LYS A 590 13.96 65.28 14.40
C LYS A 590 14.43 65.11 12.96
N ILE A 591 15.73 65.11 12.77
CA ILE A 591 16.38 64.96 11.47
C ILE A 591 16.90 63.52 11.33
N TYR A 592 16.57 62.89 10.23
CA TYR A 592 17.02 61.52 9.94
C TYR A 592 17.70 61.46 8.57
N THR A 593 18.70 60.61 8.41
CA THR A 593 19.23 60.24 7.10
C THR A 593 18.20 59.41 6.34
N LEU A 594 18.37 59.21 5.02
CA LEU A 594 17.52 58.34 4.23
C LEU A 594 17.51 56.87 4.70
N ASN A 595 18.51 56.45 5.45
CA ASN A 595 18.61 55.13 6.07
C ASN A 595 17.98 55.07 7.46
N GLY A 596 17.21 56.11 7.88
CA GLY A 596 16.50 56.13 9.16
C GLY A 596 17.36 56.44 10.39
N ILE A 597 18.64 56.81 10.22
CA ILE A 597 19.54 57.15 11.32
C ILE A 597 19.29 58.60 11.75
N ARG A 598 18.96 58.83 13.01
CA ARG A 598 18.77 60.15 13.56
C ARG A 598 20.12 60.89 13.61
N VAL A 599 20.14 62.11 13.11
CA VAL A 599 21.32 62.98 13.13
C VAL A 599 20.99 64.36 13.79
N ASN A 600 21.97 64.93 14.40
CA ASN A 600 21.79 66.23 15.05
C ASN A 600 22.26 67.44 14.18
N THR A 601 22.94 67.11 13.04
CA THR A 601 23.46 68.12 12.11
C THR A 601 23.33 67.65 10.70
N MET A 602 22.95 68.53 9.77
CA MET A 602 22.84 68.22 8.33
C MET A 602 24.13 68.60 7.59
N GLN A 603 24.49 67.85 6.57
CA GLN A 603 25.64 68.15 5.68
C GLN A 603 25.12 68.69 4.36
N LYS A 604 25.70 69.73 3.86
CA LYS A 604 25.32 70.37 2.59
C LYS A 604 25.42 69.39 1.41
N GLY A 605 24.33 69.32 0.62
CA GLY A 605 24.24 68.44 -0.55
C GLY A 605 23.75 67.04 -0.23
N GLN A 606 23.40 66.73 1.02
CA GLN A 606 22.82 65.46 1.40
C GLN A 606 21.30 65.57 1.65
N MET A 607 20.60 64.45 1.45
CA MET A 607 19.16 64.37 1.61
C MET A 607 18.83 63.82 3.00
N TYR A 608 17.92 64.46 3.69
CA TYR A 608 17.45 64.12 5.03
C TYR A 608 15.93 64.06 5.07
N ILE A 609 15.42 63.47 6.12
CA ILE A 609 14.00 63.43 6.43
C ILE A 609 13.82 64.29 7.69
N VAL A 610 13.03 65.36 7.56
CA VAL A 610 12.69 66.27 8.63
C VAL A 610 11.17 66.36 8.71
N ASN A 611 10.60 65.97 9.87
CA ASN A 611 9.15 65.96 10.09
C ASN A 611 8.38 65.17 9.00
N GLY A 612 8.91 63.99 8.62
CA GLY A 612 8.29 63.10 7.62
C GLY A 612 8.46 63.55 6.17
N LYS A 613 9.16 64.66 5.87
CA LYS A 613 9.38 65.15 4.51
C LYS A 613 10.84 65.06 4.12
N LYS A 614 11.09 64.66 2.86
CA LYS A 614 12.45 64.68 2.29
C LYS A 614 12.92 66.12 2.09
N PHE A 615 14.12 66.40 2.54
CA PHE A 615 14.74 67.70 2.46
C PHE A 615 16.20 67.59 2.01
N VAL A 616 16.62 68.37 1.06
CA VAL A 616 18.01 68.46 0.60
C VAL A 616 18.60 69.70 1.28
N TYR A 617 19.64 69.50 2.10
CA TYR A 617 20.29 70.57 2.82
C TYR A 617 21.42 71.22 1.99
#